data_77e9d9c35016593801be8727a1402bdb
#
_entry.id   77e9d9c35016593801be8727a1402bdb
#
_cell.length_a   1.000
_cell.length_b   1.000
_cell.length_c   1.000
_cell.angle_alpha   90.00
_cell.angle_beta   90.00
_cell.angle_gamma   90.00
#
_symmetry.space_group_name_H-M   'P 1'
#
loop_
_entity.id
_entity.type
_entity.pdbx_description
1 polymer ?
#
loop_
_entity_poly.entity_id
_entity_poly.type
_entity_poly.pdbx_seq_one_letter_code
_entity_poly.pdbx_strand_id
1 'polypeptide(L)'
;MNCLIVDDNKIALSALKHLVEMEGSLTLVGECMNATEAYQQIANHKIDLLLLDVEMPGITGLELVEGLGDIKPLIIFISSKKDYAADAFDLNVVDFILKPVAPARFLKAIVKAREIYKSRTLFIETKKDEFIFIRDAGVIRRLKLSDICFLEAKGDYVKIYDADKIYTIHSSLKSVEDKLSPDLFSRVHRSFIINVSKIDTIEGGTLIINKNFVPVSDAYKSSLNKRMQIL
;
A
#
# COMPACT_ATOMS: atom_id res chain seq x y z
N MET A 1 10.42 4.53 -11.13
CA MET A 1 10.11 4.86 -9.71
C MET A 1 10.27 6.34 -9.50
N ASN A 2 9.29 6.99 -8.84
CA ASN A 2 9.37 8.40 -8.45
C ASN A 2 10.36 8.57 -7.31
N CYS A 3 11.41 9.36 -7.52
CA CYS A 3 12.53 9.53 -6.59
C CYS A 3 12.56 10.95 -6.04
N LEU A 4 12.74 11.08 -4.73
CA LEU A 4 13.00 12.34 -4.03
C LEU A 4 14.41 12.29 -3.44
N ILE A 5 15.17 13.38 -3.60
CA ILE A 5 16.50 13.53 -3.00
C ILE A 5 16.42 14.54 -1.87
N VAL A 6 17.02 14.22 -0.72
CA VAL A 6 17.03 15.08 0.46
C VAL A 6 18.45 15.14 1.03
N ASP A 7 19.06 16.32 1.01
CA ASP A 7 20.42 16.56 1.54
C ASP A 7 20.57 18.08 1.76
N ASP A 8 21.10 18.51 2.90
CA ASP A 8 21.29 19.93 3.20
C ASP A 8 22.45 20.57 2.42
N ASN A 9 23.28 19.74 1.79
CA ASN A 9 24.42 20.16 1.00
C ASN A 9 24.10 20.17 -0.50
N LYS A 10 24.10 21.37 -1.11
CA LYS A 10 23.81 21.57 -2.54
C LYS A 10 24.73 20.80 -3.49
N ILE A 11 25.99 20.58 -3.09
CA ILE A 11 26.94 19.82 -3.93
C ILE A 11 26.54 18.35 -3.92
N ALA A 12 26.14 17.81 -2.78
CA ALA A 12 25.66 16.44 -2.67
C ALA A 12 24.34 16.26 -3.44
N LEU A 13 23.40 17.20 -3.34
CA LEU A 13 22.16 17.19 -4.15
C LEU A 13 22.48 17.14 -5.65
N SER A 14 23.37 18.01 -6.13
CA SER A 14 23.77 18.04 -7.55
C SER A 14 24.42 16.73 -8.01
N ALA A 15 25.28 16.14 -7.18
CA ALA A 15 25.91 14.87 -7.48
C ALA A 15 24.91 13.70 -7.54
N LEU A 16 23.99 13.64 -6.58
CA LEU A 16 22.94 12.63 -6.55
C LEU A 16 21.96 12.78 -7.71
N LYS A 17 21.56 14.01 -8.03
CA LYS A 17 20.74 14.32 -9.20
C LYS A 17 21.36 13.76 -10.48
N HIS A 18 22.64 14.02 -10.70
CA HIS A 18 23.34 13.49 -11.87
C HIS A 18 23.31 11.95 -11.92
N LEU A 19 23.51 11.27 -10.80
CA LEU A 19 23.42 9.80 -10.71
C LEU A 19 22.01 9.28 -10.99
N VAL A 20 20.98 9.97 -10.50
CA VAL A 20 19.57 9.62 -10.75
C VAL A 20 19.22 9.79 -12.23
N GLU A 21 19.66 10.89 -12.86
CA GLU A 21 19.43 11.15 -14.29
C GLU A 21 20.14 10.14 -15.20
N MET A 22 21.33 9.70 -14.83
CA MET A 22 22.08 8.69 -15.57
C MET A 22 21.45 7.30 -15.49
N GLU A 23 20.74 6.98 -14.42
CA GLU A 23 20.20 5.64 -14.17
C GLU A 23 18.98 5.29 -15.05
N GLY A 24 18.22 6.29 -15.48
CA GLY A 24 17.17 6.19 -16.49
C GLY A 24 15.86 5.49 -16.06
N SER A 25 15.86 4.69 -14.99
CA SER A 25 14.64 4.04 -14.46
C SER A 25 14.01 4.80 -13.29
N LEU A 26 14.65 5.87 -12.85
CA LEU A 26 14.17 6.79 -11.83
C LEU A 26 13.60 8.05 -12.48
N THR A 27 12.53 8.57 -11.89
CA THR A 27 11.95 9.87 -12.25
C THR A 27 12.16 10.79 -11.06
N LEU A 28 13.05 11.78 -11.18
CA LEU A 28 13.27 12.76 -10.13
C LEU A 28 12.03 13.65 -9.98
N VAL A 29 11.39 13.59 -8.81
CA VAL A 29 10.20 14.39 -8.48
C VAL A 29 10.59 15.73 -7.86
N GLY A 30 11.67 15.76 -7.07
CA GLY A 30 12.13 16.97 -6.41
C GLY A 30 13.44 16.78 -5.66
N GLU A 31 13.94 17.89 -5.16
CA GLU A 31 15.12 18.02 -4.32
C GLU A 31 14.73 18.82 -3.07
N CYS A 32 15.10 18.39 -1.89
CA CYS A 32 14.81 19.06 -0.63
C CYS A 32 16.09 19.30 0.15
N MET A 33 16.17 20.42 0.84
CA MET A 33 17.34 20.77 1.66
C MET A 33 17.17 20.49 3.16
N ASN A 34 16.00 20.01 3.57
CA ASN A 34 15.70 19.67 4.96
C ASN A 34 14.53 18.68 5.07
N ALA A 35 14.39 18.11 6.25
CA ALA A 35 13.36 17.12 6.54
C ALA A 35 11.92 17.67 6.42
N THR A 36 11.69 18.94 6.73
CA THR A 36 10.36 19.57 6.68
C THR A 36 9.86 19.66 5.24
N GLU A 37 10.71 20.11 4.32
CA GLU A 37 10.40 20.13 2.88
C GLU A 37 10.14 18.72 2.35
N ALA A 38 10.98 17.75 2.75
CA ALA A 38 10.82 16.36 2.36
C ALA A 38 9.49 15.77 2.82
N TYR A 39 9.10 16.03 4.07
CA TYR A 39 7.82 15.59 4.61
C TYR A 39 6.63 16.15 3.81
N GLN A 40 6.67 17.45 3.46
CA GLN A 40 5.64 18.09 2.63
C GLN A 40 5.56 17.47 1.23
N GLN A 41 6.70 17.19 0.61
CA GLN A 41 6.75 16.55 -0.71
C GLN A 41 6.18 15.12 -0.65
N ILE A 42 6.52 14.35 0.38
CA ILE A 42 6.01 12.98 0.57
C ILE A 42 4.49 12.97 0.82
N ALA A 43 3.97 13.96 1.56
CA ALA A 43 2.53 14.08 1.82
C ALA A 43 1.71 14.44 0.58
N ASN A 44 2.29 15.23 -0.36
CA ASN A 44 1.57 15.78 -1.50
C ASN A 44 1.82 15.04 -2.81
N HIS A 45 2.86 14.21 -2.89
CA HIS A 45 3.25 13.51 -4.10
C HIS A 45 3.47 12.01 -3.82
N LYS A 46 3.22 11.19 -4.83
CA LYS A 46 3.57 9.79 -4.77
C LYS A 46 5.08 9.63 -4.93
N ILE A 47 5.78 9.40 -3.83
CA ILE A 47 7.21 9.10 -3.80
C ILE A 47 7.40 7.60 -3.59
N ASP A 48 8.12 6.95 -4.49
CA ASP A 48 8.43 5.52 -4.43
C ASP A 48 9.78 5.24 -3.76
N LEU A 49 10.75 6.14 -3.94
CA LEU A 49 12.11 6.05 -3.42
C LEU A 49 12.57 7.37 -2.82
N LEU A 50 13.15 7.32 -1.64
CA LEU A 50 13.77 8.44 -0.94
C LEU A 50 15.27 8.20 -0.84
N LEU A 51 16.07 9.10 -1.41
CA LEU A 51 17.51 9.20 -1.21
C LEU A 51 17.74 10.26 -0.15
N LEU A 52 18.15 9.87 1.05
CA LEU A 52 18.04 10.71 2.24
C LEU A 52 19.37 10.80 2.98
N ASP A 53 19.87 12.02 3.14
CA ASP A 53 20.96 12.24 4.10
C ASP A 53 20.46 12.01 5.53
N VAL A 54 21.32 11.39 6.32
CA VAL A 54 21.05 11.17 7.76
C VAL A 54 21.31 12.44 8.54
N GLU A 55 22.36 13.17 8.20
CA GLU A 55 22.85 14.33 8.98
C GLU A 55 22.32 15.63 8.37
N MET A 56 21.18 16.09 8.85
CA MET A 56 20.61 17.39 8.47
C MET A 56 20.37 18.26 9.70
N PRO A 57 20.47 19.58 9.58
CA PRO A 57 20.14 20.51 10.66
C PRO A 57 18.69 20.40 11.11
N GLY A 58 18.45 20.39 12.40
CA GLY A 58 17.14 20.31 13.01
C GLY A 58 16.66 18.87 13.10
N ILE A 59 15.85 18.42 12.16
CA ILE A 59 15.33 17.05 12.10
C ILE A 59 16.27 16.20 11.25
N THR A 60 16.80 15.15 11.84
CA THR A 60 17.67 14.17 11.16
C THR A 60 16.89 13.30 10.14
N GLY A 61 17.62 12.67 9.23
CA GLY A 61 17.01 11.71 8.32
C GLY A 61 16.38 10.51 9.04
N LEU A 62 16.94 10.08 10.16
CA LEU A 62 16.37 9.01 11.00
C LEU A 62 15.02 9.41 11.59
N GLU A 63 14.96 10.57 12.25
CA GLU A 63 13.73 11.11 12.84
C GLU A 63 12.64 11.35 11.77
N LEU A 64 13.03 11.81 10.58
CA LEU A 64 12.08 11.92 9.46
C LEU A 64 11.45 10.57 9.14
N VAL A 65 12.25 9.52 9.00
CA VAL A 65 11.77 8.16 8.65
C VAL A 65 10.87 7.58 9.74
N GLU A 66 11.19 7.78 11.01
CA GLU A 66 10.35 7.39 12.15
C GLU A 66 9.00 8.11 12.12
N GLY A 67 8.98 9.40 11.74
CA GLY A 67 7.78 10.22 11.67
C GLY A 67 6.85 9.91 10.49
N LEU A 68 7.30 9.17 9.46
CA LEU A 68 6.48 8.84 8.28
C LEU A 68 5.38 7.80 8.53
N GLY A 69 5.36 7.10 9.67
CA GLY A 69 4.34 6.09 10.00
C GLY A 69 4.25 4.97 8.94
N ASP A 70 3.01 4.65 8.51
CA ASP A 70 2.74 3.56 7.56
C ASP A 70 2.98 3.94 6.09
N ILE A 71 3.06 5.23 5.77
CA ILE A 71 3.31 5.74 4.41
C ILE A 71 4.82 5.82 4.21
N LYS A 72 5.45 4.67 3.92
CA LYS A 72 6.91 4.63 3.75
C LYS A 72 7.30 4.38 2.29
N PRO A 73 7.93 5.39 1.62
CA PRO A 73 8.69 5.11 0.40
C PRO A 73 9.81 4.10 0.70
N LEU A 74 10.39 3.52 -0.32
CA LEU A 74 11.67 2.82 -0.17
C LEU A 74 12.74 3.85 0.21
N ILE A 75 13.61 3.52 1.16
CA ILE A 75 14.59 4.47 1.69
C ILE A 75 15.98 3.94 1.45
N ILE A 76 16.85 4.80 0.91
CA ILE A 76 18.30 4.60 0.88
C ILE A 76 18.92 5.76 1.64
N PHE A 77 19.55 5.46 2.76
CA PHE A 77 20.32 6.46 3.47
C PHE A 77 21.67 6.72 2.80
N ILE A 78 22.08 7.98 2.80
CA ILE A 78 23.36 8.46 2.26
C ILE A 78 23.99 9.34 3.31
N SER A 79 25.11 8.92 3.91
CA SER A 79 25.71 9.62 5.05
C SER A 79 27.23 9.66 4.97
N SER A 80 27.83 10.65 5.62
CA SER A 80 29.28 10.74 5.82
C SER A 80 29.79 9.83 6.92
N LYS A 81 28.92 9.37 7.82
CA LYS A 81 29.28 8.55 8.98
C LYS A 81 28.69 7.14 8.86
N LYS A 82 29.57 6.16 9.09
CA LYS A 82 29.19 4.74 9.08
C LYS A 82 28.42 4.31 10.34
N ASP A 83 28.49 5.09 11.40
CA ASP A 83 27.93 4.75 12.71
C ASP A 83 26.38 4.62 12.65
N TYR A 84 25.74 5.33 11.74
CA TYR A 84 24.29 5.23 11.50
C TYR A 84 23.83 3.96 10.80
N ALA A 85 24.75 3.07 10.40
CA ALA A 85 24.37 1.86 9.69
C ALA A 85 23.55 0.87 10.55
N ALA A 86 23.75 0.86 11.86
CA ALA A 86 22.95 0.06 12.80
C ALA A 86 21.52 0.58 12.88
N ASP A 87 21.36 1.90 13.10
CA ASP A 87 20.04 2.55 13.16
C ASP A 87 19.28 2.40 11.85
N ALA A 88 19.98 2.49 10.70
CA ALA A 88 19.39 2.25 9.38
C ALA A 88 18.86 0.81 9.23
N PHE A 89 19.55 -0.17 9.80
CA PHE A 89 19.09 -1.56 9.81
C PHE A 89 17.81 -1.74 10.61
N ASP A 90 17.71 -1.13 11.78
CA ASP A 90 16.52 -1.20 12.66
C ASP A 90 15.29 -0.55 12.00
N LEU A 91 15.51 0.47 11.18
CA LEU A 91 14.46 1.13 10.40
C LEU A 91 14.04 0.36 9.12
N ASN A 92 14.64 -0.81 8.85
CA ASN A 92 14.36 -1.63 7.67
C ASN A 92 14.49 -0.87 6.34
N VAL A 93 15.48 -0.01 6.21
CA VAL A 93 15.74 0.70 4.95
C VAL A 93 16.31 -0.25 3.89
N VAL A 94 16.16 0.13 2.62
CA VAL A 94 16.64 -0.67 1.49
C VAL A 94 18.14 -0.83 1.53
N ASP A 95 18.86 0.27 1.75
CA ASP A 95 20.33 0.29 1.74
C ASP A 95 20.88 1.51 2.47
N PHE A 96 22.19 1.46 2.74
CA PHE A 96 22.97 2.53 3.34
C PHE A 96 24.23 2.77 2.51
N ILE A 97 24.46 4.01 2.07
CA ILE A 97 25.60 4.40 1.22
C ILE A 97 26.44 5.44 1.94
N LEU A 98 27.74 5.20 2.02
CA LEU A 98 28.69 6.19 2.53
C LEU A 98 29.05 7.23 1.46
N LYS A 99 29.10 8.51 1.85
CA LYS A 99 29.69 9.59 1.05
C LYS A 99 31.24 9.45 1.03
N PRO A 100 31.90 9.67 -0.13
CA PRO A 100 31.36 10.06 -1.41
C PRO A 100 30.67 8.91 -2.14
N VAL A 101 29.54 9.21 -2.78
CA VAL A 101 28.71 8.20 -3.47
C VAL A 101 29.37 7.74 -4.76
N ALA A 102 29.94 6.56 -4.75
CA ALA A 102 30.48 5.96 -5.97
C ALA A 102 29.36 5.48 -6.91
N PRO A 103 29.42 5.75 -8.23
CA PRO A 103 28.37 5.36 -9.17
C PRO A 103 28.01 3.87 -9.14
N ALA A 104 28.99 2.99 -9.07
CA ALA A 104 28.77 1.54 -8.99
C ALA A 104 28.04 1.13 -7.70
N ARG A 105 28.32 1.80 -6.56
CA ARG A 105 27.64 1.56 -5.28
C ARG A 105 26.19 2.06 -5.32
N PHE A 106 25.98 3.23 -5.94
CA PHE A 106 24.64 3.78 -6.18
C PHE A 106 23.78 2.82 -7.01
N LEU A 107 24.28 2.39 -8.17
CA LEU A 107 23.56 1.45 -9.05
C LEU A 107 23.17 0.16 -8.32
N LYS A 108 24.08 -0.40 -7.50
CA LYS A 108 23.77 -1.60 -6.71
C LYS A 108 22.60 -1.39 -5.74
N ALA A 109 22.55 -0.24 -5.09
CA ALA A 109 21.45 0.10 -4.19
C ALA A 109 20.12 0.30 -4.93
N ILE A 110 20.16 0.92 -6.12
CA ILE A 110 18.97 1.09 -6.97
C ILE A 110 18.45 -0.25 -7.49
N VAL A 111 19.31 -1.18 -7.87
CA VAL A 111 18.89 -2.54 -8.26
C VAL A 111 18.12 -3.19 -7.11
N LYS A 112 18.65 -3.15 -5.89
CA LYS A 112 17.98 -3.68 -4.69
C LYS A 112 16.64 -3.00 -4.44
N ALA A 113 16.60 -1.66 -4.52
CA ALA A 113 15.35 -0.91 -4.38
C ALA A 113 14.30 -1.33 -5.42
N ARG A 114 14.71 -1.53 -6.66
CA ARG A 114 13.84 -1.95 -7.76
C ARG A 114 13.27 -3.35 -7.57
N GLU A 115 14.07 -4.28 -7.05
CA GLU A 115 13.60 -5.64 -6.74
C GLU A 115 12.53 -5.61 -5.65
N ILE A 116 12.75 -4.83 -4.58
CA ILE A 116 11.77 -4.66 -3.51
C ILE A 116 10.51 -3.93 -4.03
N TYR A 117 10.68 -2.89 -4.86
CA TYR A 117 9.56 -2.18 -5.47
C TYR A 117 8.70 -3.08 -6.36
N LYS A 118 9.34 -3.88 -7.21
CA LYS A 118 8.64 -4.88 -8.03
C LYS A 118 7.91 -5.91 -7.17
N SER A 119 8.54 -6.41 -6.13
CA SER A 119 7.89 -7.34 -5.20
C SER A 119 6.67 -6.70 -4.53
N ARG A 120 6.79 -5.46 -4.03
CA ARG A 120 5.66 -4.72 -3.46
C ARG A 120 4.55 -4.49 -4.50
N THR A 121 4.90 -4.12 -5.72
CA THR A 121 3.94 -3.88 -6.81
C THR A 121 3.29 -5.18 -7.27
N LEU A 122 4.04 -6.27 -7.38
CA LEU A 122 3.50 -7.60 -7.65
C LEU A 122 2.58 -8.08 -6.51
N PHE A 123 2.92 -7.80 -5.25
CA PHE A 123 2.01 -8.06 -4.12
C PHE A 123 0.72 -7.23 -4.20
N ILE A 124 0.77 -6.00 -4.68
CA ILE A 124 -0.42 -5.16 -4.91
C ILE A 124 -1.21 -5.66 -6.14
N GLU A 125 -0.52 -6.11 -7.21
CA GLU A 125 -1.17 -6.72 -8.38
C GLU A 125 -1.67 -8.14 -8.09
N THR A 126 -0.95 -8.94 -7.29
CA THR A 126 -1.44 -10.24 -6.82
C THR A 126 -2.55 -10.12 -5.78
N LYS A 127 -2.67 -9.00 -5.04
CA LYS A 127 -3.87 -8.74 -4.23
C LYS A 127 -5.15 -8.59 -5.08
N LYS A 128 -5.05 -8.19 -6.35
CA LYS A 128 -6.20 -8.22 -7.26
C LYS A 128 -6.59 -9.64 -7.70
N ASP A 129 -5.68 -10.59 -7.63
CA ASP A 129 -5.88 -11.99 -7.99
C ASP A 129 -5.86 -12.94 -6.77
N GLU A 130 -6.12 -12.41 -5.57
CA GLU A 130 -6.29 -13.24 -4.38
C GLU A 130 -7.46 -14.21 -4.56
N PHE A 131 -7.24 -15.45 -4.15
CA PHE A 131 -8.22 -16.51 -4.23
C PHE A 131 -8.58 -16.99 -2.83
N ILE A 132 -9.81 -17.42 -2.65
CA ILE A 132 -10.21 -18.22 -1.51
C ILE A 132 -10.62 -19.62 -1.97
N PHE A 133 -10.41 -20.59 -1.09
CA PHE A 133 -10.94 -21.93 -1.30
C PHE A 133 -12.17 -22.11 -0.41
N ILE A 134 -13.27 -22.49 -1.02
CA ILE A 134 -14.52 -22.78 -0.33
C ILE A 134 -14.90 -24.26 -0.50
N ARG A 135 -15.67 -24.79 0.44
CA ARG A 135 -16.30 -26.10 0.30
C ARG A 135 -17.79 -25.90 0.03
N ASP A 136 -18.18 -26.14 -1.22
CA ASP A 136 -19.55 -26.01 -1.70
C ASP A 136 -20.06 -27.42 -2.12
N ALA A 137 -21.12 -27.89 -1.51
CA ALA A 137 -21.69 -29.24 -1.77
C ALA A 137 -20.66 -30.38 -1.78
N GLY A 138 -19.68 -30.32 -0.86
CA GLY A 138 -18.64 -31.36 -0.73
C GLY A 138 -17.43 -31.18 -1.66
N VAL A 139 -17.48 -30.23 -2.61
CA VAL A 139 -16.41 -29.94 -3.57
C VAL A 139 -15.60 -28.69 -3.10
N ILE A 140 -14.28 -28.79 -3.16
CA ILE A 140 -13.43 -27.63 -2.92
C ILE A 140 -13.31 -26.82 -4.21
N ARG A 141 -13.72 -25.56 -4.14
CA ARG A 141 -13.69 -24.61 -5.26
C ARG A 141 -12.76 -23.46 -4.93
N ARG A 142 -11.97 -23.04 -5.92
CA ARG A 142 -11.18 -21.81 -5.86
C ARG A 142 -12.01 -20.67 -6.44
N LEU A 143 -12.23 -19.62 -5.67
CA LEU A 143 -12.90 -18.39 -6.10
C LEU A 143 -11.92 -17.25 -6.10
N LYS A 144 -11.98 -16.41 -7.13
CA LYS A 144 -11.21 -15.18 -7.22
C LYS A 144 -11.93 -14.10 -6.40
N LEU A 145 -11.22 -13.44 -5.48
CA LEU A 145 -11.84 -12.44 -4.60
C LEU A 145 -12.42 -11.25 -5.38
N SER A 146 -11.77 -10.87 -6.49
CA SER A 146 -12.26 -9.81 -7.37
C SER A 146 -13.59 -10.11 -8.04
N ASP A 147 -13.99 -11.38 -8.15
CA ASP A 147 -15.23 -11.79 -8.82
C ASP A 147 -16.41 -11.86 -7.82
N ILE A 148 -16.10 -11.98 -6.53
CA ILE A 148 -17.11 -11.96 -5.48
C ILE A 148 -17.72 -10.56 -5.35
N CYS A 149 -19.05 -10.49 -5.49
CA CYS A 149 -19.82 -9.26 -5.38
C CYS A 149 -20.17 -8.94 -3.92
N PHE A 150 -20.77 -9.89 -3.21
CA PHE A 150 -21.11 -9.75 -1.80
C PHE A 150 -21.37 -11.12 -1.17
N LEU A 151 -21.45 -11.14 0.17
CA LEU A 151 -21.75 -12.31 0.97
C LEU A 151 -22.94 -12.02 1.87
N GLU A 152 -23.84 -13.00 2.02
CA GLU A 152 -25.06 -12.94 2.82
C GLU A 152 -25.09 -14.07 3.84
N ALA A 153 -25.26 -13.74 5.13
CA ALA A 153 -25.55 -14.76 6.16
C ALA A 153 -27.01 -15.18 6.09
N LYS A 154 -27.23 -16.49 6.06
CA LYS A 154 -28.58 -17.09 6.02
C LYS A 154 -28.65 -18.31 6.93
N GLY A 155 -29.06 -18.09 8.19
CA GLY A 155 -28.97 -19.11 9.24
C GLY A 155 -27.53 -19.53 9.50
N ASP A 156 -27.24 -20.81 9.46
CA ASP A 156 -25.90 -21.40 9.68
C ASP A 156 -25.03 -21.40 8.42
N TYR A 157 -25.48 -20.74 7.36
CA TYR A 157 -24.80 -20.71 6.07
C TYR A 157 -24.47 -19.29 5.66
N VAL A 158 -23.39 -19.18 4.87
CA VAL A 158 -23.05 -17.96 4.14
C VAL A 158 -23.18 -18.24 2.65
N LYS A 159 -23.98 -17.41 1.97
CA LYS A 159 -24.07 -17.37 0.53
C LYS A 159 -23.04 -16.39 -0.01
N ILE A 160 -22.26 -16.83 -0.99
CA ILE A 160 -21.26 -16.04 -1.69
C ILE A 160 -21.80 -15.78 -3.09
N TYR A 161 -22.07 -14.52 -3.40
CA TYR A 161 -22.55 -14.08 -4.70
C TYR A 161 -21.37 -13.65 -5.55
N ASP A 162 -21.08 -14.43 -6.57
CA ASP A 162 -20.18 -14.13 -7.67
C ASP A 162 -21.00 -13.47 -8.81
N ALA A 163 -20.36 -12.92 -9.81
CA ALA A 163 -21.03 -12.25 -10.94
C ALA A 163 -22.13 -13.14 -11.57
N ASP A 164 -21.85 -14.44 -11.73
CA ASP A 164 -22.70 -15.39 -12.45
C ASP A 164 -23.26 -16.54 -11.58
N LYS A 165 -22.73 -16.75 -10.37
CA LYS A 165 -23.03 -17.91 -9.54
C LYS A 165 -23.19 -17.57 -8.07
N ILE A 166 -23.91 -18.44 -7.38
CA ILE A 166 -24.08 -18.37 -5.92
C ILE A 166 -23.54 -19.66 -5.34
N TYR A 167 -22.62 -19.52 -4.37
CA TYR A 167 -22.10 -20.64 -3.62
C TYR A 167 -22.63 -20.60 -2.18
N THR A 168 -22.78 -21.76 -1.54
CA THR A 168 -23.27 -21.83 -0.18
C THR A 168 -22.30 -22.63 0.69
N ILE A 169 -21.79 -22.00 1.75
CA ILE A 169 -20.86 -22.63 2.68
C ILE A 169 -21.44 -22.66 4.09
N HIS A 170 -21.17 -23.73 4.83
CA HIS A 170 -21.51 -23.82 6.25
C HIS A 170 -20.43 -23.11 7.06
N SER A 171 -20.71 -21.86 7.44
CA SER A 171 -19.79 -21.01 8.20
C SER A 171 -20.51 -19.79 8.76
N SER A 172 -19.94 -19.16 9.78
CA SER A 172 -20.42 -17.84 10.24
C SER A 172 -19.84 -16.73 9.39
N LEU A 173 -20.61 -15.64 9.23
CA LEU A 173 -20.14 -14.47 8.47
C LEU A 173 -18.88 -13.86 9.07
N LYS A 174 -18.74 -13.88 10.42
CA LYS A 174 -17.53 -13.40 11.10
C LYS A 174 -16.30 -14.25 10.74
N SER A 175 -16.42 -15.58 10.75
CA SER A 175 -15.31 -16.46 10.39
C SER A 175 -14.89 -16.31 8.93
N VAL A 176 -15.81 -15.90 8.04
CA VAL A 176 -15.49 -15.60 6.64
C VAL A 176 -14.85 -14.22 6.54
N GLU A 177 -15.37 -13.22 7.26
CA GLU A 177 -14.82 -11.86 7.33
C GLU A 177 -13.33 -11.85 7.70
N ASP A 178 -12.95 -12.66 8.72
CA ASP A 178 -11.57 -12.77 9.21
C ASP A 178 -10.58 -13.33 8.14
N LYS A 179 -11.10 -13.95 7.07
CA LYS A 179 -10.31 -14.52 5.97
C LYS A 179 -10.33 -13.68 4.70
N LEU A 180 -11.17 -12.67 4.64
CA LEU A 180 -11.28 -11.78 3.48
C LEU A 180 -10.33 -10.60 3.62
N SER A 181 -9.81 -10.13 2.47
CA SER A 181 -8.98 -8.92 2.45
C SER A 181 -9.80 -7.70 2.89
N PRO A 182 -9.39 -6.99 3.95
CA PRO A 182 -10.08 -5.78 4.40
C PRO A 182 -9.98 -4.65 3.37
N ASP A 183 -9.05 -4.71 2.41
CA ASP A 183 -8.91 -3.72 1.34
C ASP A 183 -10.05 -3.84 0.31
N LEU A 184 -10.52 -5.06 0.06
CA LEU A 184 -11.57 -5.33 -0.93
C LEU A 184 -12.95 -5.41 -0.31
N PHE A 185 -13.06 -5.97 0.89
CA PHE A 185 -14.33 -6.27 1.51
C PHE A 185 -14.64 -5.34 2.69
N SER A 186 -15.93 -5.05 2.87
CA SER A 186 -16.42 -4.28 4.00
C SER A 186 -17.72 -4.87 4.52
N ARG A 187 -17.81 -5.01 5.84
CA ARG A 187 -19.08 -5.34 6.47
C ARG A 187 -19.99 -4.13 6.48
N VAL A 188 -21.23 -4.28 6.01
CA VAL A 188 -22.21 -3.20 5.88
C VAL A 188 -23.49 -3.46 6.65
N HIS A 189 -23.67 -4.70 7.09
CA HIS A 189 -24.82 -5.13 7.87
C HIS A 189 -24.46 -6.35 8.74
N ARG A 190 -25.23 -6.64 9.79
CA ARG A 190 -25.05 -7.88 10.58
C ARG A 190 -25.03 -9.15 9.71
N SER A 191 -25.70 -9.12 8.56
CA SER A 191 -25.84 -10.25 7.64
C SER A 191 -25.16 -10.05 6.28
N PHE A 192 -24.49 -8.92 6.03
CA PHE A 192 -23.87 -8.66 4.73
C PHE A 192 -22.44 -8.14 4.82
N ILE A 193 -21.58 -8.70 3.97
CA ILE A 193 -20.25 -8.20 3.62
C ILE A 193 -20.26 -7.95 2.12
N ILE A 194 -19.72 -6.83 1.68
CA ILE A 194 -19.68 -6.45 0.26
C ILE A 194 -18.24 -6.31 -0.23
N ASN A 195 -18.07 -6.50 -1.52
CA ASN A 195 -16.87 -6.04 -2.21
C ASN A 195 -17.09 -4.58 -2.61
N VAL A 196 -16.28 -3.67 -2.05
CA VAL A 196 -16.45 -2.22 -2.25
C VAL A 196 -16.28 -1.82 -3.71
N SER A 197 -15.43 -2.52 -4.45
CA SER A 197 -15.21 -2.27 -5.89
C SER A 197 -16.38 -2.68 -6.80
N LYS A 198 -17.38 -3.38 -6.25
CA LYS A 198 -18.56 -3.90 -6.98
C LYS A 198 -19.84 -3.12 -6.70
N ILE A 199 -19.75 -2.01 -5.99
CA ILE A 199 -20.91 -1.14 -5.75
C ILE A 199 -21.26 -0.43 -7.06
N ASP A 200 -22.49 -0.64 -7.54
CA ASP A 200 -23.02 0.05 -8.74
C ASP A 200 -23.59 1.43 -8.34
N THR A 201 -24.48 1.46 -7.34
CA THR A 201 -25.11 2.69 -6.84
C THR A 201 -25.44 2.58 -5.36
N ILE A 202 -25.70 3.74 -4.75
CA ILE A 202 -26.13 3.88 -3.34
C ILE A 202 -27.37 4.76 -3.30
N GLU A 203 -28.48 4.22 -2.83
CA GLU A 203 -29.75 4.90 -2.77
C GLU A 203 -30.41 4.66 -1.40
N GLY A 204 -30.74 5.73 -0.66
CA GLY A 204 -31.53 5.65 0.58
C GLY A 204 -30.98 4.71 1.66
N GLY A 205 -29.64 4.51 1.72
CA GLY A 205 -29.02 3.59 2.68
C GLY A 205 -29.00 2.12 2.23
N THR A 206 -29.29 1.87 0.95
CA THR A 206 -29.20 0.56 0.30
C THR A 206 -28.16 0.63 -0.81
N LEU A 207 -27.31 -0.39 -0.89
CA LEU A 207 -26.36 -0.56 -2.01
C LEU A 207 -27.00 -1.42 -3.09
N ILE A 208 -26.77 -1.05 -4.34
CA ILE A 208 -27.09 -1.88 -5.48
C ILE A 208 -25.79 -2.48 -5.97
N ILE A 209 -25.72 -3.81 -6.00
CA ILE A 209 -24.55 -4.57 -6.42
C ILE A 209 -25.02 -5.69 -7.35
N ASN A 210 -24.61 -5.65 -8.62
CA ASN A 210 -25.02 -6.63 -9.63
C ASN A 210 -26.55 -6.89 -9.57
N LYS A 211 -27.36 -5.82 -9.60
CA LYS A 211 -28.83 -5.83 -9.55
C LYS A 211 -29.43 -6.36 -8.23
N ASN A 212 -28.62 -6.61 -7.20
CA ASN A 212 -29.10 -7.03 -5.89
C ASN A 212 -29.09 -5.85 -4.90
N PHE A 213 -30.10 -5.81 -4.03
CA PHE A 213 -30.23 -4.79 -3.00
C PHE A 213 -29.60 -5.26 -1.69
N VAL A 214 -28.59 -4.55 -1.22
CA VAL A 214 -27.87 -4.87 0.02
C VAL A 214 -28.07 -3.73 1.01
N PRO A 215 -28.73 -3.98 2.15
CA PRO A 215 -28.99 -2.93 3.15
C PRO A 215 -27.71 -2.55 3.91
N VAL A 216 -27.56 -1.26 4.22
CA VAL A 216 -26.51 -0.75 5.09
C VAL A 216 -27.11 -0.34 6.42
N SER A 217 -26.69 -0.96 7.52
CA SER A 217 -27.14 -0.54 8.84
C SER A 217 -26.34 0.66 9.35
N ASP A 218 -26.96 1.49 10.20
CA ASP A 218 -26.36 2.74 10.69
C ASP A 218 -25.00 2.52 11.36
N ALA A 219 -24.82 1.40 12.05
CA ALA A 219 -23.56 1.04 12.70
C ALA A 219 -22.36 0.93 11.74
N TYR A 220 -22.59 0.66 10.45
CA TYR A 220 -21.54 0.47 9.45
C TYR A 220 -21.41 1.62 8.44
N LYS A 221 -22.35 2.56 8.43
CA LYS A 221 -22.34 3.71 7.48
C LYS A 221 -21.06 4.53 7.57
N SER A 222 -20.60 4.84 8.79
CA SER A 222 -19.41 5.67 8.98
C SER A 222 -18.14 4.99 8.42
N SER A 223 -18.00 3.68 8.64
CA SER A 223 -16.87 2.89 8.12
C SER A 223 -16.92 2.80 6.59
N LEU A 224 -18.10 2.59 6.01
CA LEU A 224 -18.29 2.53 4.57
C LEU A 224 -17.99 3.87 3.91
N ASN A 225 -18.50 4.99 4.45
CA ASN A 225 -18.29 6.33 3.89
C ASN A 225 -16.80 6.73 3.85
N LYS A 226 -16.02 6.33 4.86
CA LYS A 226 -14.57 6.60 4.88
C LYS A 226 -13.82 5.90 3.73
N ARG A 227 -14.38 4.84 3.19
CA ARG A 227 -13.77 4.05 2.09
C ARG A 227 -14.22 4.50 0.71
N MET A 228 -15.30 5.27 0.65
CA MET A 228 -15.85 5.82 -0.59
C MET A 228 -15.39 7.28 -0.72
N GLN A 229 -14.65 7.57 -1.78
CA GLN A 229 -14.36 8.96 -2.16
C GLN A 229 -15.60 9.51 -2.88
N ILE A 230 -16.49 10.17 -2.15
CA ILE A 230 -17.63 10.87 -2.74
C ILE A 230 -17.15 12.28 -3.06
N LEU A 231 -17.23 12.66 -4.35
CA LEU A 231 -16.89 14.00 -4.85
C LEU A 231 -18.03 14.98 -4.60
#